data_93dccec5623a752c74cde1d0efa374ee
#
_entry.id   93dccec5623a752c74cde1d0efa374ee
#
_cell.length_a   1.000
_cell.length_b   1.000
_cell.length_c   1.000
_cell.angle_alpha   90.00
_cell.angle_beta   90.00
_cell.angle_gamma   90.00
#
_symmetry.space_group_name_H-M   'P 1'
#
loop_
_entity.id
_entity.type
_entity.pdbx_description
1 polymer ?
#
loop_
_entity_poly.entity_id
_entity_poly.type
_entity_poly.pdbx_seq_one_letter_code
_entity_poly.pdbx_strand_id
1 'polypeptide(L)'
;MGHNAAFIGKVGNDFFGDQLRESIKEAGIDDIGLCIDEKIHTTLAMVHTYPDGDRDFFFYRNPGADMMLNKTEISEDILKETEMLNFANVVASIITTRKGALRVMPEQEEIQQYLNTIRNANK
;
A
#
# COMPACT_ATOMS: atom_id res chain seq x y z
N MET A 1 -3.60 -8.16 -17.68
CA MET A 1 -2.20 -8.11 -17.22
C MET A 1 -1.99 -9.36 -16.37
N GLY A 2 -1.13 -10.29 -16.77
CA GLY A 2 -1.02 -11.62 -16.16
C GLY A 2 -0.01 -11.70 -15.00
N HIS A 3 0.00 -10.71 -14.08
CA HIS A 3 0.86 -10.74 -12.92
C HIS A 3 0.09 -11.19 -11.68
N ASN A 4 0.69 -12.05 -10.87
CA ASN A 4 0.19 -12.38 -9.55
C ASN A 4 0.47 -11.18 -8.62
N ALA A 5 -0.54 -10.73 -7.90
CA ALA A 5 -0.43 -9.66 -6.93
C ALA A 5 -0.76 -10.18 -5.53
N ALA A 6 -0.02 -9.76 -4.52
CA ALA A 6 -0.32 -10.01 -3.13
C ALA A 6 -0.45 -8.69 -2.37
N PHE A 7 -1.32 -8.66 -1.37
CA PHE A 7 -1.53 -7.50 -0.52
C PHE A 7 -0.84 -7.72 0.84
N ILE A 8 -0.08 -6.72 1.27
CA ILE A 8 0.51 -6.68 2.61
C ILE A 8 -0.13 -5.54 3.38
N GLY A 9 -0.76 -5.86 4.51
CA GLY A 9 -1.43 -4.87 5.35
C GLY A 9 -2.01 -5.48 6.60
N LYS A 10 -2.73 -4.67 7.38
CA LYS A 10 -3.41 -5.12 8.60
C LYS A 10 -4.77 -4.46 8.74
N VAL A 11 -5.76 -5.26 9.07
CA VAL A 11 -7.14 -4.83 9.34
C VAL A 11 -7.57 -5.32 10.71
N GLY A 12 -8.62 -4.74 11.26
CA GLY A 12 -9.24 -5.24 12.48
C GLY A 12 -10.06 -6.51 12.26
N ASN A 13 -10.28 -7.26 13.34
CA ASN A 13 -11.28 -8.34 13.37
C ASN A 13 -12.67 -7.73 13.50
N ASP A 14 -13.16 -7.11 12.41
CA ASP A 14 -14.43 -6.42 12.35
C ASP A 14 -15.04 -6.48 10.93
N PHE A 15 -16.30 -6.05 10.83
CA PHE A 15 -17.06 -6.06 9.57
C PHE A 15 -16.31 -5.39 8.40
N PHE A 16 -15.61 -4.29 8.64
CA PHE A 16 -14.88 -3.57 7.60
C PHE A 16 -13.61 -4.31 7.17
N GLY A 17 -12.94 -4.97 8.11
CA GLY A 17 -11.82 -5.85 7.83
C GLY A 17 -12.21 -7.04 6.96
N ASP A 18 -13.35 -7.66 7.26
CA ASP A 18 -13.89 -8.77 6.46
C ASP A 18 -14.26 -8.31 5.05
N GLN A 19 -14.92 -7.15 4.90
CA GLN A 19 -15.25 -6.60 3.58
C GLN A 19 -14.00 -6.27 2.74
N LEU A 20 -12.96 -5.70 3.35
CA LEU A 20 -11.70 -5.42 2.65
C LEU A 20 -11.03 -6.71 2.18
N ARG A 21 -11.01 -7.74 3.04
CA ARG A 21 -10.47 -9.05 2.67
C ARG A 21 -11.22 -9.67 1.49
N GLU A 22 -12.55 -9.63 1.53
CA GLU A 22 -13.39 -10.15 0.45
C GLU A 22 -13.14 -9.41 -0.86
N SER A 23 -13.07 -8.07 -0.82
CA SER A 23 -12.77 -7.24 -1.99
C SER A 23 -11.40 -7.53 -2.60
N ILE A 24 -10.38 -7.80 -1.78
CA ILE A 24 -9.03 -8.21 -2.23
C ILE A 24 -9.12 -9.54 -2.98
N LYS A 25 -9.83 -10.52 -2.43
CA LYS A 25 -10.03 -11.84 -3.06
C LYS A 25 -10.80 -11.75 -4.36
N GLU A 26 -11.89 -10.98 -4.41
CA GLU A 26 -12.67 -10.76 -5.61
C GLU A 26 -11.85 -10.09 -6.72
N ALA A 27 -10.92 -9.22 -6.37
CA ALA A 27 -9.98 -8.61 -7.31
C ALA A 27 -8.89 -9.58 -7.81
N GLY A 28 -8.84 -10.82 -7.31
CA GLY A 28 -7.83 -11.81 -7.65
C GLY A 28 -6.46 -11.50 -7.06
N ILE A 29 -6.41 -10.76 -5.96
CA ILE A 29 -5.19 -10.42 -5.23
C ILE A 29 -5.04 -11.41 -4.07
N ASP A 30 -3.83 -11.94 -3.88
CA ASP A 30 -3.52 -12.83 -2.77
C ASP A 30 -3.55 -12.08 -1.43
N ASP A 31 -4.31 -12.57 -0.47
CA ASP A 31 -4.47 -11.98 0.87
C ASP A 31 -3.54 -12.61 1.92
N ILE A 32 -2.55 -13.43 1.52
CA ILE A 32 -1.63 -14.12 2.43
C ILE A 32 -0.84 -13.14 3.34
N GLY A 33 -0.61 -11.91 2.88
CA GLY A 33 0.04 -10.86 3.64
C GLY A 33 -0.92 -9.95 4.42
N LEU A 34 -2.23 -10.26 4.44
CA LEU A 34 -3.22 -9.49 5.19
C LEU A 34 -3.34 -10.02 6.62
N CYS A 35 -2.80 -9.28 7.58
CA CYS A 35 -2.88 -9.57 9.01
C CYS A 35 -4.20 -9.08 9.62
N ILE A 36 -4.65 -9.74 10.69
CA ILE A 36 -5.83 -9.33 11.45
C ILE A 36 -5.39 -8.92 12.86
N ASP A 37 -5.89 -7.78 13.31
CA ASP A 37 -5.74 -7.33 14.69
C ASP A 37 -7.01 -7.65 15.49
N GLU A 38 -6.85 -8.39 16.59
CA GLU A 38 -7.98 -8.81 17.43
C GLU A 38 -8.50 -7.71 18.36
N LYS A 39 -7.76 -6.61 18.50
CA LYS A 39 -8.06 -5.56 19.50
C LYS A 39 -8.27 -4.19 18.88
N ILE A 40 -7.64 -3.94 17.75
CA ILE A 40 -7.64 -2.62 17.10
C ILE A 40 -8.49 -2.70 15.86
N HIS A 41 -9.43 -1.76 15.73
CA HIS A 41 -10.38 -1.71 14.63
C HIS A 41 -9.75 -1.28 13.30
N THR A 42 -10.37 -1.72 12.23
CA THR A 42 -10.06 -1.24 10.88
C THR A 42 -10.19 0.28 10.81
N THR A 43 -9.20 0.94 10.21
CA THR A 43 -9.25 2.39 9.96
C THR A 43 -10.38 2.72 8.98
N LEU A 44 -11.20 3.70 9.34
CA LEU A 44 -12.22 4.25 8.47
C LEU A 44 -11.81 5.64 7.99
N ALA A 45 -11.91 5.86 6.69
CA ALA A 45 -11.75 7.18 6.08
C ALA A 45 -13.14 7.68 5.64
N MET A 46 -13.60 8.76 6.23
CA MET A 46 -14.85 9.43 5.83
C MET A 46 -14.50 10.60 4.91
N VAL A 47 -15.16 10.68 3.77
CA VAL A 47 -14.95 11.73 2.79
C VAL A 47 -16.16 12.64 2.78
N HIS A 48 -15.95 13.91 3.09
CA HIS A 48 -16.94 14.96 2.88
C HIS A 48 -16.65 15.66 1.56
N THR A 49 -17.63 15.67 0.66
CA THR A 49 -17.53 16.34 -0.64
C THR A 49 -18.34 17.62 -0.63
N TYR A 50 -17.70 18.74 -0.96
CA TYR A 50 -18.33 20.04 -1.08
C TYR A 50 -19.00 20.24 -2.46
N PRO A 51 -19.97 21.17 -2.59
CA PRO A 51 -20.64 21.43 -3.86
C PRO A 51 -19.71 21.94 -4.99
N ASP A 52 -18.57 22.53 -4.65
CA ASP A 52 -17.53 22.99 -5.58
C ASP A 52 -16.58 21.88 -6.05
N GLY A 53 -16.77 20.64 -5.51
CA GLY A 53 -15.97 19.48 -5.84
C GLY A 53 -14.75 19.27 -4.95
N ASP A 54 -14.52 20.15 -3.99
CA ASP A 54 -13.47 19.96 -2.98
C ASP A 54 -13.84 18.87 -1.96
N ARG A 55 -12.87 18.33 -1.25
CA ARG A 55 -13.05 17.17 -0.36
C ARG A 55 -12.24 17.29 0.91
N ASP A 56 -12.89 16.98 2.03
CA ASP A 56 -12.23 16.78 3.32
C ASP A 56 -12.24 15.30 3.70
N PHE A 57 -11.15 14.88 4.36
CA PHE A 57 -10.98 13.51 4.83
C PHE A 57 -10.89 13.49 6.35
N PHE A 58 -11.72 12.66 6.97
CA PHE A 58 -11.69 12.39 8.40
C PHE A 58 -11.34 10.93 8.63
N PHE A 59 -10.27 10.69 9.40
CA PHE A 59 -9.84 9.33 9.69
C PHE A 59 -10.23 8.93 11.11
N TYR A 60 -11.03 7.87 11.21
CA TYR A 60 -11.30 7.20 12.48
C TYR A 60 -10.23 6.14 12.72
N ARG A 61 -9.14 6.56 13.38
CA ARG A 61 -8.03 5.71 13.80
C ARG A 61 -7.36 6.29 15.05
N ASN A 62 -7.33 5.52 16.15
CA ASN A 62 -6.68 6.01 17.39
C ASN A 62 -6.22 4.82 18.28
N PRO A 63 -5.23 4.03 17.87
CA PRO A 63 -4.73 3.78 16.51
C PRO A 63 -5.73 3.02 15.64
N GLY A 64 -5.48 2.94 14.30
CA GLY A 64 -6.12 1.98 13.42
C GLY A 64 -5.26 0.74 13.25
N ALA A 65 -5.86 -0.38 12.86
CA ALA A 65 -5.16 -1.65 12.68
C ALA A 65 -4.01 -1.57 11.68
N ASP A 66 -4.17 -0.79 10.61
CA ASP A 66 -3.15 -0.51 9.60
C ASP A 66 -1.85 0.06 10.17
N MET A 67 -1.96 0.86 11.25
CA MET A 67 -0.81 1.46 11.94
C MET A 67 -0.08 0.47 12.86
N MET A 68 -0.68 -0.69 13.14
CA MET A 68 -0.17 -1.70 14.05
C MET A 68 0.55 -2.85 13.34
N LEU A 69 0.73 -2.76 12.01
CA LEU A 69 1.46 -3.77 11.26
C LEU A 69 2.92 -3.82 11.71
N ASN A 70 3.34 -4.98 12.15
CA ASN A 70 4.68 -5.23 12.65
C ASN A 70 5.55 -5.94 11.61
N LYS A 71 6.86 -5.67 11.61
CA LYS A 71 7.83 -6.34 10.75
C LYS A 71 7.78 -7.88 10.91
N THR A 72 7.51 -8.38 12.11
CA THR A 72 7.44 -9.81 12.40
C THR A 72 6.18 -10.51 11.85
N GLU A 73 5.18 -9.73 11.44
CA GLU A 73 3.94 -10.24 10.84
C GLU A 73 4.04 -10.36 9.31
N ILE A 74 5.08 -9.76 8.72
CA ILE A 74 5.30 -9.80 7.27
C ILE A 74 6.16 -11.02 6.94
N SER A 75 5.62 -11.90 6.10
CA SER A 75 6.38 -13.08 5.64
C SER A 75 7.56 -12.64 4.78
N GLU A 76 8.78 -13.09 5.15
CA GLU A 76 9.97 -12.85 4.33
C GLU A 76 9.87 -13.52 2.95
N ASP A 77 9.11 -14.61 2.84
CA ASP A 77 8.97 -15.32 1.57
C ASP A 77 8.17 -14.49 0.56
N ILE A 78 7.11 -13.80 0.99
CA ILE A 78 6.38 -12.85 0.13
C ILE A 78 7.34 -11.76 -0.39
N LEU A 79 8.23 -11.25 0.46
CA LEU A 79 9.17 -10.19 0.09
C LEU A 79 10.25 -10.69 -0.87
N LYS A 80 10.72 -11.93 -0.70
CA LYS A 80 11.74 -12.54 -1.57
C LYS A 80 11.22 -12.84 -2.97
N GLU A 81 9.97 -13.25 -3.08
CA GLU A 81 9.32 -13.56 -4.35
C GLU A 81 8.83 -12.33 -5.11
N THR A 82 8.87 -11.14 -4.49
CA THR A 82 8.30 -9.92 -5.07
C THR A 82 9.34 -9.11 -5.84
N GLU A 83 9.31 -9.18 -7.16
CA GLU A 83 10.12 -8.33 -8.04
C GLU A 83 9.66 -6.86 -8.03
N MET A 84 8.35 -6.64 -7.85
CA MET A 84 7.71 -5.32 -7.98
C MET A 84 7.77 -4.45 -6.72
N LEU A 85 8.11 -4.99 -5.54
CA LEU A 85 8.22 -4.20 -4.32
C LEU A 85 9.32 -3.12 -4.44
N ASN A 86 10.44 -3.47 -5.02
CA ASN A 86 11.53 -2.53 -5.28
C ASN A 86 11.10 -1.43 -6.25
N PHE A 87 10.34 -1.78 -7.27
CA PHE A 87 9.79 -0.82 -8.23
C PHE A 87 8.83 0.17 -7.56
N ALA A 88 7.88 -0.30 -6.75
CA ALA A 88 6.94 0.54 -6.03
C ALA A 88 7.63 1.51 -5.06
N ASN A 89 8.65 1.06 -4.33
CA ASN A 89 9.44 1.89 -3.43
C ASN A 89 10.22 2.98 -4.18
N VAL A 90 10.76 2.67 -5.35
CA VAL A 90 11.45 3.65 -6.20
C VAL A 90 10.48 4.70 -6.70
N VAL A 91 9.31 4.31 -7.20
CA VAL A 91 8.27 5.24 -7.66
C VAL A 91 7.83 6.16 -6.51
N ALA A 92 7.54 5.61 -5.34
CA ALA A 92 7.16 6.38 -4.16
C ALA A 92 8.28 7.36 -3.74
N SER A 93 9.54 6.93 -3.75
CA SER A 93 10.69 7.78 -3.44
C SER A 93 10.80 8.97 -4.41
N ILE A 94 10.64 8.75 -5.70
CA ILE A 94 10.66 9.82 -6.70
C ILE A 94 9.48 10.79 -6.52
N ILE A 95 8.27 10.26 -6.28
CA ILE A 95 7.07 11.09 -6.10
C ILE A 95 7.19 11.99 -4.87
N THR A 96 7.76 11.51 -3.76
CA THR A 96 7.91 12.31 -2.53
C THR A 96 8.85 13.49 -2.67
N THR A 97 9.73 13.50 -3.67
CA THR A 97 10.63 14.63 -3.95
C THR A 97 9.97 15.74 -4.80
N ARG A 98 8.75 15.52 -5.29
CA ARG A 98 8.06 16.43 -6.22
C ARG A 98 6.81 17.06 -5.60
N LYS A 99 6.46 18.26 -6.06
CA LYS A 99 5.23 18.94 -5.66
C LYS A 99 4.09 18.60 -6.63
N GLY A 100 2.96 18.14 -6.10
CA GLY A 100 1.75 17.79 -6.87
C GLY A 100 1.49 16.29 -6.95
N ALA A 101 0.21 15.87 -6.94
CA ALA A 101 -0.14 14.47 -6.76
C ALA A 101 -0.15 13.63 -8.06
N LEU A 102 -0.80 14.09 -9.12
CA LEU A 102 -1.03 13.27 -10.33
C LEU A 102 -0.11 13.60 -11.52
N ARG A 103 0.45 14.81 -11.56
CA ARG A 103 1.35 15.25 -12.66
C ARG A 103 2.81 14.92 -12.44
N VAL A 104 3.12 14.19 -11.37
CA VAL A 104 4.50 13.90 -10.94
C VAL A 104 4.84 12.43 -11.04
N MET A 105 4.01 11.63 -11.69
CA MET A 105 4.34 10.23 -11.97
C MET A 105 5.61 10.18 -12.81
N PRO A 106 6.63 9.42 -12.38
CA PRO A 106 7.87 9.29 -13.15
C PRO A 106 7.65 8.46 -14.42
N GLU A 107 8.36 8.81 -15.47
CA GLU A 107 8.40 8.00 -16.68
C GLU A 107 9.16 6.70 -16.45
N GLN A 108 8.83 5.66 -17.23
CA GLN A 108 9.43 4.34 -17.07
C GLN A 108 10.96 4.36 -17.20
N GLU A 109 11.50 5.20 -18.08
CA GLU A 109 12.94 5.37 -18.27
C GLU A 109 13.63 5.94 -17.03
N GLU A 110 13.01 6.91 -16.36
CA GLU A 110 13.51 7.52 -15.14
C GLU A 110 13.60 6.51 -13.99
N ILE A 111 12.57 5.65 -13.87
CA ILE A 111 12.55 4.57 -12.88
C ILE A 111 13.70 3.59 -13.14
N GLN A 112 13.92 3.20 -14.41
CA GLN A 112 15.01 2.29 -14.77
C GLN A 112 16.38 2.87 -14.47
N GLN A 113 16.61 4.15 -14.75
CA GLN A 113 17.86 4.84 -14.42
C GLN A 113 18.14 4.82 -12.92
N TYR A 114 17.10 5.10 -12.10
CA TYR A 114 17.25 5.09 -10.64
C TYR A 114 17.50 3.69 -10.09
N LEU A 115 16.84 2.66 -10.61
CA LEU A 115 17.11 1.26 -10.25
C LEU A 115 18.55 0.84 -10.58
N ASN A 116 19.07 1.25 -11.73
CA ASN A 116 20.44 0.97 -12.12
C ASN A 116 21.46 1.68 -11.20
N THR A 117 21.14 2.88 -10.75
CA THR A 117 21.98 3.62 -9.80
C THR A 117 22.10 2.88 -8.46
N ILE A 118 20.97 2.38 -7.93
CA ILE A 118 20.94 1.61 -6.67
C ILE A 118 21.69 0.28 -6.82
N ARG A 119 21.52 -0.43 -7.93
CA ARG A 119 22.22 -1.70 -8.19
C ARG A 119 23.73 -1.53 -8.26
N ASN A 120 24.20 -0.40 -8.80
CA ASN A 120 25.63 -0.11 -8.91
C ASN A 120 26.25 0.38 -7.59
N ALA A 121 25.46 1.00 -6.71
CA ALA A 121 25.90 1.45 -5.39
C ALA A 121 26.06 0.30 -4.37
N ASN A 122 25.45 -0.86 -4.63
CA ASN A 122 25.47 -2.05 -3.76
C ASN A 122 26.49 -3.11 -4.24
N LYS A 123 27.38 -2.79 -5.16
CA LYS A 123 28.54 -3.59 -5.58
C LYS A 123 29.83 -3.02 -4.98
#